data_713cfaf03a1d36304acf48c2d434fb2c
#
_entry.id   713cfaf03a1d36304acf48c2d434fb2c
#
_cell.length_a   1.000
_cell.length_b   1.000
_cell.length_c   1.000
_cell.angle_alpha   90.00
_cell.angle_beta   90.00
_cell.angle_gamma   90.00
#
_symmetry.space_group_name_H-M   'P 1'
#
loop_
_entity.id
_entity.type
_entity.pdbx_description
1 polymer ?
#
loop_
_entity_poly.entity_id
_entity_poly.type
_entity_poly.pdbx_seq_one_letter_code
_entity_poly.pdbx_strand_id
1 'polypeptide(L)'
;EWAASSNNHPDEDEQFLINKASEHHIGVFPRISTFANVYMAETHFIDGAAKTPADFGEVGDYGEFKPIAYAGSYGDEGFYLDFKSSGVGTAGTGTVGADRSGNGNHYTSSNIATHDQMIDSPTNNYATLNPLGWQWSQVSATMTEGNLSYGKSGSDWSFATGTQIIPKDKKIYFEVRAIDAAAYVGIMLANENTGAYSAGSRPDGGYIKGLLSIYTDADDESYVYRATTAGTALGVQNFSGSDFNNAVIGVAVDQANSNVKFFIANSQITSQSPSNVFDTTSDYIPVVAGNNTVEQAINFGQDSSFSGAETAQGNTDGNSIGDFYY
;
A
#
# COMPACT_ATOMS: atom_id res chain seq x y z
N GLU A 1 17.47 -19.75 35.90
CA GLU A 1 17.41 -19.19 37.25
C GLU A 1 17.70 -17.71 37.17
N TRP A 2 16.72 -16.89 37.48
CA TRP A 2 16.90 -15.45 37.60
C TRP A 2 17.55 -15.20 38.97
N ALA A 3 18.75 -14.62 38.97
CA ALA A 3 19.41 -14.25 40.19
C ALA A 3 18.62 -13.14 40.90
N ALA A 4 17.96 -13.48 41.98
CA ALA A 4 17.23 -12.55 42.83
C ALA A 4 18.20 -11.67 43.61
N SER A 5 18.62 -10.54 43.04
CA SER A 5 19.38 -9.53 43.82
C SER A 5 18.60 -8.23 44.08
N SER A 6 17.34 -8.14 43.68
CA SER A 6 16.35 -7.18 44.19
C SER A 6 14.96 -7.75 43.91
N ASN A 7 14.32 -8.28 44.94
CA ASN A 7 12.95 -8.76 44.84
C ASN A 7 12.00 -7.56 44.82
N ASN A 8 11.95 -6.84 43.69
CA ASN A 8 10.82 -5.95 43.39
C ASN A 8 9.73 -6.78 42.72
N HIS A 9 9.26 -7.80 43.40
CA HIS A 9 8.00 -8.42 43.07
C HIS A 9 6.88 -7.47 43.51
N PRO A 10 5.84 -7.29 42.68
CA PRO A 10 4.64 -6.58 43.14
C PRO A 10 4.12 -7.24 44.43
N ASP A 11 3.61 -6.43 45.34
CA ASP A 11 2.89 -6.96 46.49
C ASP A 11 1.62 -7.69 46.04
N GLU A 12 1.15 -8.61 46.87
CA GLU A 12 -0.15 -9.27 46.65
C GLU A 12 -1.24 -8.19 46.56
N ASP A 13 -2.06 -8.23 45.50
CA ASP A 13 -3.10 -7.24 45.17
C ASP A 13 -2.58 -5.83 44.82
N GLU A 14 -1.29 -5.66 44.48
CA GLU A 14 -0.79 -4.38 43.95
C GLU A 14 -1.43 -4.06 42.60
N GLN A 15 -2.11 -2.91 42.50
CA GLN A 15 -2.70 -2.42 41.26
C GLN A 15 -1.67 -1.66 40.43
N PHE A 16 -1.34 -2.21 39.27
CA PHE A 16 -0.52 -1.51 38.27
C PHE A 16 -1.30 -0.43 37.54
N LEU A 17 -0.58 0.45 36.85
CA LEU A 17 -1.22 1.50 36.03
C LEU A 17 -1.96 0.94 34.80
N ILE A 18 -1.58 -0.24 34.33
CA ILE A 18 -2.28 -0.91 33.26
C ILE A 18 -3.68 -1.34 33.69
N ASN A 19 -4.68 -1.15 32.89
CA ASN A 19 -6.07 -1.43 33.20
C ASN A 19 -6.58 -0.66 34.46
N LYS A 20 -6.23 0.60 34.51
CA LYS A 20 -6.67 1.54 35.59
C LYS A 20 -7.21 2.79 34.91
N ALA A 21 -8.12 3.48 35.57
CA ALA A 21 -8.62 4.79 35.13
C ALA A 21 -7.49 5.84 35.10
N SER A 22 -6.59 5.72 34.17
CA SER A 22 -5.42 6.59 33.93
C SER A 22 -5.15 6.69 32.43
N GLU A 23 -4.30 7.64 32.05
CA GLU A 23 -3.93 7.81 30.65
C GLU A 23 -3.19 6.58 30.10
N HIS A 24 -3.67 6.04 28.99
CA HIS A 24 -3.07 4.93 28.27
C HIS A 24 -2.69 5.38 26.86
N HIS A 25 -1.61 4.83 26.34
CA HIS A 25 -1.10 5.16 25.01
C HIS A 25 -0.95 3.90 24.15
N ILE A 26 -1.30 4.03 22.87
CA ILE A 26 -1.06 3.03 21.85
C ILE A 26 -0.13 3.64 20.80
N GLY A 27 0.95 2.93 20.43
CA GLY A 27 1.89 3.38 19.41
C GLY A 27 2.88 4.45 19.85
N VAL A 28 2.92 4.83 21.14
CA VAL A 28 3.88 5.80 21.65
C VAL A 28 4.42 5.41 23.02
N PHE A 29 5.70 5.72 23.26
CA PHE A 29 6.30 5.72 24.59
C PHE A 29 6.56 7.18 25.02
N PRO A 30 5.62 7.79 25.79
CA PRO A 30 5.60 9.24 26.01
C PRO A 30 6.84 9.79 26.70
N ARG A 31 7.45 8.99 27.58
CA ARG A 31 8.61 9.41 28.39
C ARG A 31 9.83 9.81 27.57
N ILE A 32 10.01 9.23 26.39
CA ILE A 32 11.14 9.50 25.49
C ILE A 32 10.67 9.94 24.11
N SER A 33 9.38 10.24 23.94
CA SER A 33 8.78 10.67 22.67
C SER A 33 9.13 9.75 21.50
N THR A 34 9.14 8.45 21.75
CA THR A 34 9.38 7.43 20.71
C THR A 34 8.05 6.91 20.22
N PHE A 35 7.87 6.94 18.90
CA PHE A 35 6.65 6.51 18.23
C PHE A 35 6.90 5.18 17.51
N ALA A 36 5.88 4.33 17.51
CA ALA A 36 5.90 3.11 16.72
C ALA A 36 5.67 3.45 15.23
N ASN A 37 6.41 2.80 14.36
CA ASN A 37 6.19 2.82 12.91
C ASN A 37 5.59 1.47 12.52
N VAL A 38 4.26 1.37 12.62
CA VAL A 38 3.52 0.10 12.44
C VAL A 38 2.17 0.38 11.78
N TYR A 39 1.64 -0.63 11.13
CA TYR A 39 0.24 -0.68 10.71
C TYR A 39 -0.56 -1.47 11.74
N MET A 40 -1.76 -0.99 12.04
CA MET A 40 -2.63 -1.60 13.03
C MET A 40 -4.02 -1.82 12.44
N ALA A 41 -4.52 -3.04 12.60
CA ALA A 41 -5.91 -3.38 12.32
C ALA A 41 -6.45 -4.07 13.57
N GLU A 42 -7.55 -3.59 14.10
CA GLU A 42 -8.22 -4.12 15.28
C GLU A 42 -7.35 -4.29 16.53
N THR A 43 -7.68 -3.56 17.57
CA THR A 43 -7.01 -3.66 18.87
C THR A 43 -8.04 -3.94 19.95
N HIS A 44 -7.88 -5.06 20.65
CA HIS A 44 -8.74 -5.47 21.75
C HIS A 44 -7.98 -5.41 23.08
N PHE A 45 -8.59 -4.82 24.06
CA PHE A 45 -8.14 -4.88 25.45
C PHE A 45 -9.29 -5.40 26.31
N ILE A 46 -9.08 -6.52 26.98
CA ILE A 46 -10.12 -7.17 27.78
C ILE A 46 -9.78 -6.99 29.25
N ASP A 47 -10.67 -6.32 29.96
CA ASP A 47 -10.58 -6.15 31.39
C ASP A 47 -11.09 -7.38 32.14
N GLY A 48 -10.36 -7.81 33.16
CA GLY A 48 -10.75 -8.85 34.10
C GLY A 48 -10.66 -10.30 33.60
N ALA A 49 -10.21 -10.53 32.34
CA ALA A 49 -10.12 -11.90 31.79
C ALA A 49 -8.95 -12.09 30.83
N ALA A 50 -8.15 -13.12 31.05
CA ALA A 50 -7.17 -13.58 30.07
C ALA A 50 -7.87 -14.32 28.93
N LYS A 51 -7.52 -13.97 27.68
CA LYS A 51 -8.07 -14.55 26.46
C LYS A 51 -7.00 -15.28 25.67
N THR A 52 -7.44 -16.11 24.74
CA THR A 52 -6.60 -16.87 23.81
C THR A 52 -6.76 -16.34 22.38
N PRO A 53 -5.86 -16.65 21.46
CA PRO A 53 -6.04 -16.28 20.04
C PRO A 53 -7.35 -16.78 19.43
N ALA A 54 -7.88 -17.91 19.89
CA ALA A 54 -9.15 -18.48 19.41
C ALA A 54 -10.38 -17.63 19.78
N ASP A 55 -10.26 -16.70 20.73
CA ASP A 55 -11.32 -15.73 21.06
C ASP A 55 -11.45 -14.63 19.99
N PHE A 56 -10.39 -14.42 19.16
CA PHE A 56 -10.28 -13.32 18.22
C PHE A 56 -10.07 -13.77 16.77
N GLY A 57 -9.89 -15.07 16.53
CA GLY A 57 -9.68 -15.58 15.18
C GLY A 57 -9.81 -17.08 15.09
N GLU A 58 -9.89 -17.55 13.88
CA GLU A 58 -9.96 -18.97 13.51
C GLU A 58 -8.89 -19.29 12.47
N VAL A 59 -8.59 -20.55 12.28
CA VAL A 59 -7.72 -21.02 11.19
C VAL A 59 -8.58 -21.15 9.94
N GLY A 60 -8.22 -20.45 8.88
CA GLY A 60 -8.87 -20.56 7.58
C GLY A 60 -8.49 -21.83 6.82
N ASP A 61 -9.07 -22.00 5.63
CA ASP A 61 -8.96 -23.22 4.81
C ASP A 61 -7.53 -23.53 4.35
N TYR A 62 -6.64 -22.53 4.33
CA TYR A 62 -5.24 -22.65 3.92
C TYR A 62 -4.25 -22.55 5.09
N GLY A 63 -4.74 -22.54 6.33
CA GLY A 63 -3.92 -22.44 7.54
C GLY A 63 -3.60 -21.02 7.96
N GLU A 64 -4.17 -20.02 7.30
CA GLU A 64 -4.05 -18.60 7.66
C GLU A 64 -4.89 -18.26 8.90
N PHE A 65 -4.43 -17.28 9.68
CA PHE A 65 -5.22 -16.71 10.77
C PHE A 65 -6.30 -15.77 10.19
N LYS A 66 -7.55 -16.08 10.48
CA LYS A 66 -8.70 -15.30 10.02
C LYS A 66 -9.39 -14.66 11.22
N PRO A 67 -9.42 -13.32 11.30
CA PRO A 67 -10.09 -12.61 12.39
C PRO A 67 -11.58 -12.93 12.46
N ILE A 68 -12.09 -13.04 13.68
CA ILE A 68 -13.52 -13.15 13.97
C ILE A 68 -13.95 -12.08 14.97
N ALA A 69 -15.21 -11.72 14.95
CA ALA A 69 -15.75 -10.77 15.91
C ALA A 69 -15.69 -11.35 17.34
N TYR A 70 -15.07 -10.64 18.25
CA TYR A 70 -15.08 -11.03 19.66
C TYR A 70 -16.49 -10.88 20.24
N ALA A 71 -17.02 -11.96 20.79
CA ALA A 71 -18.40 -12.03 21.30
C ALA A 71 -18.49 -11.88 22.84
N GLY A 72 -17.37 -11.74 23.53
CA GLY A 72 -17.32 -11.65 25.00
C GLY A 72 -17.49 -10.21 25.51
N SER A 73 -17.51 -10.08 26.85
CA SER A 73 -17.49 -8.78 27.52
C SER A 73 -16.08 -8.20 27.52
N TYR A 74 -15.97 -6.88 27.36
CA TYR A 74 -14.73 -6.14 27.49
C TYR A 74 -14.39 -5.73 28.94
N GLY A 75 -15.31 -5.96 29.91
CA GLY A 75 -15.17 -5.42 31.26
C GLY A 75 -15.42 -3.92 31.29
N ASP A 76 -15.09 -3.26 32.41
CA ASP A 76 -15.38 -1.82 32.59
C ASP A 76 -14.33 -0.92 31.94
N GLU A 77 -13.04 -1.29 32.03
CA GLU A 77 -11.92 -0.51 31.50
C GLU A 77 -11.43 -1.03 30.13
N GLY A 78 -12.04 -2.09 29.60
CA GLY A 78 -11.70 -2.66 28.31
C GLY A 78 -12.14 -1.80 27.13
N PHE A 79 -11.55 -2.01 25.97
CA PHE A 79 -11.87 -1.29 24.74
C PHE A 79 -11.68 -2.16 23.49
N TYR A 80 -12.31 -1.73 22.39
CA TYR A 80 -12.11 -2.27 21.06
C TYR A 80 -11.98 -1.13 20.05
N LEU A 81 -10.82 -1.03 19.40
CA LEU A 81 -10.56 -0.06 18.36
C LEU A 81 -10.55 -0.78 17.01
N ASP A 82 -11.49 -0.45 16.14
CA ASP A 82 -11.60 -1.00 14.79
C ASP A 82 -10.93 -0.13 13.72
N PHE A 83 -10.49 1.08 14.09
CA PHE A 83 -9.85 2.08 13.23
C PHE A 83 -10.61 2.43 11.93
N LYS A 84 -11.91 2.14 11.85
CA LYS A 84 -12.71 2.35 10.63
C LYS A 84 -13.17 3.79 10.40
N SER A 85 -13.12 4.62 11.42
CA SER A 85 -13.55 6.02 11.30
C SER A 85 -12.35 6.91 11.00
N SER A 86 -12.52 7.86 10.09
CA SER A 86 -11.44 8.74 9.61
C SER A 86 -11.24 10.05 10.38
N GLY A 87 -12.12 10.39 11.34
CA GLY A 87 -11.95 11.58 12.15
C GLY A 87 -10.70 11.51 13.02
N VAL A 88 -9.96 12.60 13.15
CA VAL A 88 -8.69 12.67 13.87
C VAL A 88 -8.65 13.82 14.89
N GLY A 89 -7.69 13.79 15.80
CA GLY A 89 -7.38 14.89 16.74
C GLY A 89 -8.31 15.01 17.95
N THR A 90 -9.36 14.23 18.05
CA THR A 90 -10.30 14.21 19.18
C THR A 90 -10.73 12.80 19.52
N ALA A 91 -11.21 12.58 20.76
CA ALA A 91 -11.84 11.32 21.12
C ALA A 91 -13.34 11.33 20.72
N GLY A 92 -13.88 10.20 20.28
CA GLY A 92 -15.29 10.08 19.96
C GLY A 92 -15.62 8.96 18.98
N THR A 93 -16.91 8.69 18.81
CA THR A 93 -17.40 7.56 17.99
C THR A 93 -17.14 7.71 16.47
N GLY A 94 -16.87 8.91 15.99
CA GLY A 94 -16.58 9.20 14.58
C GLY A 94 -15.08 9.32 14.28
N THR A 95 -14.20 8.94 15.21
CA THR A 95 -12.76 9.13 15.06
C THR A 95 -12.02 7.80 14.93
N VAL A 96 -10.78 7.84 14.44
CA VAL A 96 -9.92 6.65 14.30
C VAL A 96 -9.71 5.93 15.64
N GLY A 97 -9.73 6.67 16.76
CA GLY A 97 -9.64 6.12 18.12
C GLY A 97 -10.98 5.75 18.74
N ALA A 98 -12.03 5.53 17.96
CA ALA A 98 -13.34 5.16 18.45
C ALA A 98 -13.35 3.79 19.13
N ASP A 99 -13.74 3.75 20.41
CA ASP A 99 -14.01 2.50 21.12
C ASP A 99 -15.37 1.93 20.70
N ARG A 100 -15.37 0.68 20.25
CA ARG A 100 -16.55 -0.08 19.79
C ARG A 100 -17.00 -1.12 20.82
N SER A 101 -16.35 -1.23 21.96
CA SER A 101 -16.73 -2.16 23.02
C SER A 101 -18.08 -1.82 23.68
N GLY A 102 -18.49 -0.57 23.60
CA GLY A 102 -19.63 -0.01 24.30
C GLY A 102 -19.28 0.72 25.60
N ASN A 103 -18.04 0.65 26.07
CA ASN A 103 -17.61 1.30 27.32
C ASN A 103 -17.34 2.81 27.13
N GLY A 104 -17.09 3.27 25.91
CA GLY A 104 -16.82 4.67 25.63
C GLY A 104 -15.38 5.11 25.92
N ASN A 105 -14.45 4.17 26.02
CA ASN A 105 -13.03 4.40 26.26
C ASN A 105 -12.33 4.84 24.96
N HIS A 106 -12.79 5.95 24.37
CA HIS A 106 -12.27 6.49 23.12
C HIS A 106 -10.87 7.08 23.29
N TYR A 107 -10.03 6.88 22.27
CA TYR A 107 -8.69 7.44 22.17
C TYR A 107 -8.66 8.71 21.34
N THR A 108 -7.84 9.68 21.76
CA THR A 108 -7.49 10.84 20.94
C THR A 108 -6.29 10.49 20.08
N SER A 109 -6.39 10.68 18.78
CA SER A 109 -5.26 10.48 17.87
C SER A 109 -4.32 11.70 17.90
N SER A 110 -3.02 11.44 17.77
CA SER A 110 -1.98 12.47 17.67
C SER A 110 -1.04 12.14 16.54
N ASN A 111 -0.76 13.09 15.66
CA ASN A 111 0.07 12.94 14.45
C ASN A 111 -0.47 11.88 13.47
N ILE A 112 -1.77 11.68 13.46
CA ILE A 112 -2.48 10.87 12.48
C ILE A 112 -3.37 11.81 11.66
N ALA A 113 -3.29 11.72 10.34
CA ALA A 113 -4.14 12.42 9.40
C ALA A 113 -5.26 11.48 8.90
N THR A 114 -6.26 12.04 8.24
CA THR A 114 -7.40 11.25 7.74
C THR A 114 -7.02 10.21 6.69
N HIS A 115 -5.96 10.48 5.92
CA HIS A 115 -5.43 9.57 4.91
C HIS A 115 -4.55 8.45 5.46
N ASP A 116 -4.17 8.49 6.74
CA ASP A 116 -3.49 7.36 7.40
C ASP A 116 -4.46 6.21 7.73
N GLN A 117 -5.77 6.45 7.62
CA GLN A 117 -6.79 5.43 7.74
C GLN A 117 -7.07 4.82 6.38
N MET A 118 -6.81 3.53 6.23
CA MET A 118 -7.01 2.77 4.99
C MET A 118 -8.15 1.77 5.12
N ILE A 119 -8.80 1.46 3.99
CA ILE A 119 -9.88 0.48 3.92
C ILE A 119 -9.36 -0.96 3.79
N ASP A 120 -8.04 -1.15 3.73
CA ASP A 120 -7.42 -2.48 3.72
C ASP A 120 -7.71 -3.22 5.02
N SER A 121 -8.08 -4.47 4.91
CA SER A 121 -8.43 -5.33 6.04
C SER A 121 -8.12 -6.79 5.72
N PRO A 122 -8.03 -7.69 6.72
CA PRO A 122 -7.80 -9.11 6.44
C PRO A 122 -8.83 -9.77 5.53
N THR A 123 -10.03 -9.21 5.45
CA THR A 123 -11.12 -9.71 4.58
C THR A 123 -11.23 -8.95 3.25
N ASN A 124 -10.56 -7.83 3.11
CA ASN A 124 -10.54 -6.99 1.93
C ASN A 124 -9.11 -6.50 1.70
N ASN A 125 -8.27 -7.41 1.20
CA ASN A 125 -6.84 -7.22 1.09
C ASN A 125 -6.47 -6.66 -0.29
N TYR A 126 -5.95 -5.44 -0.29
CA TYR A 126 -5.46 -4.77 -1.48
C TYR A 126 -3.99 -5.12 -1.78
N ALA A 127 -3.59 -4.93 -3.03
CA ALA A 127 -2.17 -4.96 -3.36
C ALA A 127 -1.44 -3.76 -2.71
N THR A 128 -0.17 -3.94 -2.43
CA THR A 128 0.78 -2.88 -2.07
C THR A 128 2.04 -3.06 -2.90
N LEU A 129 2.99 -2.16 -2.82
CA LEU A 129 4.33 -2.43 -3.32
C LEU A 129 5.04 -3.43 -2.42
N ASN A 130 5.84 -4.30 -3.03
CA ASN A 130 6.54 -5.37 -2.33
C ASN A 130 7.97 -4.91 -1.93
N PRO A 131 8.23 -4.62 -0.64
CA PRO A 131 9.56 -4.20 -0.19
C PRO A 131 10.61 -5.32 -0.27
N LEU A 132 10.16 -6.58 -0.38
CA LEU A 132 11.01 -7.77 -0.56
C LEU A 132 11.07 -8.22 -2.02
N GLY A 133 10.36 -7.54 -2.91
CA GLY A 133 10.35 -7.83 -4.33
C GLY A 133 11.68 -7.50 -5.00
N TRP A 134 11.73 -7.70 -6.29
CA TRP A 134 12.87 -7.43 -7.12
C TRP A 134 13.22 -5.94 -7.08
N GLN A 135 14.16 -5.60 -6.22
CA GLN A 135 14.84 -4.32 -6.23
C GLN A 135 16.22 -4.52 -6.84
N TRP A 136 16.62 -3.65 -7.73
CA TRP A 136 18.01 -3.66 -8.16
C TRP A 136 18.90 -3.37 -6.98
N SER A 137 19.77 -4.31 -6.71
CA SER A 137 20.55 -4.43 -5.50
C SER A 137 21.60 -3.34 -5.39
N GLN A 138 21.33 -2.16 -5.12
CA GLN A 138 22.26 -1.12 -4.65
C GLN A 138 21.67 0.28 -4.66
N VAL A 139 20.36 0.40 -4.76
CA VAL A 139 19.76 1.71 -4.94
C VAL A 139 18.89 2.06 -3.75
N SER A 140 19.07 3.28 -3.26
CA SER A 140 18.28 3.84 -2.16
C SER A 140 16.84 4.11 -2.58
N ALA A 141 16.07 3.05 -2.81
CA ALA A 141 14.64 3.14 -2.92
C ALA A 141 14.03 2.97 -1.52
N THR A 142 13.04 3.79 -1.22
CA THR A 142 12.28 3.75 0.03
C THR A 142 10.83 3.50 -0.28
N MET A 143 10.16 2.75 0.56
CA MET A 143 8.72 2.59 0.53
C MET A 143 8.15 3.12 1.84
N THR A 144 7.13 3.95 1.74
CA THR A 144 6.44 4.58 2.86
C THR A 144 4.94 4.48 2.65
N GLU A 145 4.14 5.07 3.51
CA GLU A 145 2.67 5.12 3.39
C GLU A 145 2.05 3.73 3.14
N GLY A 146 2.35 2.75 4.00
CA GLY A 146 1.82 1.42 3.81
C GLY A 146 2.36 0.66 2.60
N ASN A 147 3.57 1.01 2.13
CA ASN A 147 4.10 0.57 0.85
C ASN A 147 3.26 1.03 -0.35
N LEU A 148 2.61 2.18 -0.24
CA LEU A 148 1.90 2.84 -1.33
C LEU A 148 2.66 4.04 -1.89
N SER A 149 3.77 4.41 -1.28
CA SER A 149 4.69 5.42 -1.82
C SER A 149 6.04 4.79 -2.12
N TYR A 150 6.54 5.04 -3.31
CA TYR A 150 7.85 4.64 -3.79
C TYR A 150 8.70 5.88 -4.01
N GLY A 151 9.75 6.02 -3.22
CA GLY A 151 10.73 7.09 -3.33
C GLY A 151 12.08 6.57 -3.78
N LYS A 152 12.75 7.31 -4.66
CA LYS A 152 14.07 6.99 -5.18
C LYS A 152 14.94 8.23 -5.22
N SER A 153 16.19 8.11 -4.75
CA SER A 153 17.21 9.14 -4.87
C SER A 153 18.44 8.62 -5.61
N GLY A 154 19.18 9.51 -6.29
CA GLY A 154 20.38 9.18 -7.06
C GLY A 154 20.09 8.75 -8.50
N SER A 155 21.12 8.76 -9.35
CA SER A 155 21.02 8.67 -10.82
C SER A 155 20.76 7.27 -11.39
N ASP A 156 20.80 6.24 -10.55
CA ASP A 156 20.57 4.87 -11.02
C ASP A 156 19.07 4.58 -11.08
N TRP A 157 18.68 3.70 -11.98
CA TRP A 157 17.31 3.20 -12.07
C TRP A 157 17.01 2.18 -10.99
N SER A 158 15.82 2.23 -10.44
CA SER A 158 15.27 1.14 -9.62
C SER A 158 13.80 0.95 -9.89
N PHE A 159 13.24 -0.18 -9.47
CA PHE A 159 11.83 -0.47 -9.62
C PHE A 159 11.28 -1.20 -8.39
N ALA A 160 9.96 -1.15 -8.26
CA ALA A 160 9.20 -1.92 -7.28
C ALA A 160 8.02 -2.59 -7.98
N THR A 161 7.70 -3.80 -7.56
CA THR A 161 6.52 -4.53 -8.04
C THR A 161 5.41 -4.50 -7.01
N GLY A 162 4.19 -4.72 -7.45
CA GLY A 162 3.08 -4.99 -6.55
C GLY A 162 3.26 -6.32 -5.80
N THR A 163 2.43 -6.56 -4.80
CA THR A 163 2.39 -7.82 -4.03
C THR A 163 1.50 -8.88 -4.65
N GLN A 164 0.62 -8.51 -5.58
CA GLN A 164 -0.36 -9.42 -6.18
C GLN A 164 -0.17 -9.54 -7.69
N ILE A 165 -0.25 -10.78 -8.17
CA ILE A 165 -0.28 -11.09 -9.60
C ILE A 165 -1.63 -10.68 -10.17
N ILE A 166 -1.63 -10.15 -11.39
CA ILE A 166 -2.83 -9.77 -12.12
C ILE A 166 -3.61 -11.04 -12.51
N PRO A 167 -4.87 -11.20 -12.06
CA PRO A 167 -5.68 -12.35 -12.44
C PRO A 167 -5.97 -12.40 -13.94
N LYS A 168 -5.75 -13.57 -14.57
CA LYS A 168 -5.90 -13.75 -16.03
C LYS A 168 -7.34 -13.63 -16.53
N ASP A 169 -8.31 -13.86 -15.65
CA ASP A 169 -9.74 -13.87 -15.96
C ASP A 169 -10.48 -12.60 -15.51
N LYS A 170 -9.76 -11.64 -14.97
CA LYS A 170 -10.33 -10.40 -14.43
C LYS A 170 -9.79 -9.18 -15.17
N LYS A 171 -10.55 -8.11 -15.07
CA LYS A 171 -10.08 -6.75 -15.39
C LYS A 171 -9.66 -6.10 -14.10
N ILE A 172 -8.49 -5.49 -14.11
CA ILE A 172 -8.00 -4.74 -12.96
C ILE A 172 -7.72 -3.30 -13.37
N TYR A 173 -7.74 -2.43 -12.37
CA TYR A 173 -7.39 -1.04 -12.49
C TYR A 173 -6.56 -0.63 -11.29
N PHE A 174 -5.56 0.19 -11.51
CA PHE A 174 -4.80 0.85 -10.45
C PHE A 174 -4.32 2.20 -10.95
N GLU A 175 -3.95 3.06 -10.03
CA GLU A 175 -3.54 4.44 -10.29
C GLU A 175 -2.16 4.71 -9.71
N VAL A 176 -1.42 5.59 -10.35
CA VAL A 176 -0.14 6.09 -9.87
C VAL A 176 -0.10 7.59 -10.05
N ARG A 177 0.12 8.33 -8.98
CA ARG A 177 0.45 9.74 -9.03
C ARG A 177 1.96 9.86 -9.15
N ALA A 178 2.42 10.23 -10.33
CA ALA A 178 3.84 10.44 -10.58
C ALA A 178 4.25 11.84 -10.14
N ILE A 179 5.19 11.91 -9.20
CA ILE A 179 5.78 13.15 -8.72
C ILE A 179 7.20 13.18 -9.26
N ASP A 180 7.47 14.18 -10.11
CA ASP A 180 8.76 14.36 -10.75
C ASP A 180 9.08 13.44 -11.95
N ALA A 181 10.13 13.79 -12.67
CA ALA A 181 10.48 13.30 -13.99
C ALA A 181 11.14 11.92 -13.99
N ALA A 182 11.06 11.21 -15.10
CA ALA A 182 11.72 9.93 -15.38
C ALA A 182 11.16 8.73 -14.59
N ALA A 183 9.87 8.47 -14.76
CA ALA A 183 9.15 7.36 -14.14
C ALA A 183 8.60 6.36 -15.18
N TYR A 184 8.57 5.09 -14.81
CA TYR A 184 7.80 4.06 -15.52
C TYR A 184 6.64 3.60 -14.65
N VAL A 185 5.47 3.50 -15.26
CA VAL A 185 4.24 3.03 -14.62
C VAL A 185 3.58 2.00 -15.52
N GLY A 186 3.36 0.79 -15.04
CA GLY A 186 2.75 -0.25 -15.86
C GLY A 186 2.76 -1.64 -15.25
N ILE A 187 2.98 -2.65 -16.08
CA ILE A 187 3.03 -4.06 -15.71
C ILE A 187 4.28 -4.74 -16.27
N MET A 188 4.70 -5.83 -15.65
CA MET A 188 5.82 -6.68 -16.10
C MET A 188 5.52 -8.15 -15.86
N LEU A 189 6.32 -9.05 -16.45
CA LEU A 189 6.24 -10.48 -16.15
C LEU A 189 6.62 -10.76 -14.70
N ALA A 190 5.78 -11.50 -13.99
CA ALA A 190 5.94 -11.76 -12.56
C ALA A 190 7.07 -12.76 -12.24
N ASN A 191 7.35 -13.70 -13.15
CA ASN A 191 8.28 -14.82 -12.92
C ASN A 191 9.64 -14.65 -13.61
N GLU A 192 9.92 -13.49 -14.19
CA GLU A 192 11.17 -13.26 -14.89
C GLU A 192 12.23 -12.73 -13.94
N ASN A 193 13.22 -13.59 -13.70
CA ASN A 193 14.46 -13.16 -13.10
C ASN A 193 15.18 -12.24 -14.09
N THR A 194 15.15 -10.96 -13.82
CA THR A 194 15.77 -9.91 -14.61
C THR A 194 17.29 -9.99 -14.54
N GLY A 195 17.93 -11.12 -14.71
CA GLY A 195 19.37 -11.39 -14.77
C GLY A 195 20.31 -10.22 -14.49
N ALA A 196 21.59 -10.43 -14.33
CA ALA A 196 22.59 -9.45 -13.91
C ALA A 196 22.37 -8.06 -14.56
N TYR A 197 21.83 -7.16 -13.79
CA TYR A 197 21.50 -5.80 -14.19
C TYR A 197 22.72 -4.89 -13.94
N SER A 198 23.09 -4.08 -14.92
CA SER A 198 24.10 -3.05 -14.69
C SER A 198 23.41 -1.83 -14.10
N ALA A 199 23.87 -1.35 -12.95
CA ALA A 199 23.43 -0.08 -12.39
C ALA A 199 23.46 1.02 -13.45
N GLY A 200 22.40 1.84 -13.51
CA GLY A 200 22.30 2.95 -14.46
C GLY A 200 21.59 2.66 -15.77
N SER A 201 21.19 1.42 -16.07
CA SER A 201 20.48 1.13 -17.33
C SER A 201 18.98 1.35 -17.21
N ARG A 202 18.34 1.87 -18.26
CA ARG A 202 16.91 2.16 -18.29
C ARG A 202 16.08 0.86 -18.33
N PRO A 203 14.91 0.80 -17.67
CA PRO A 203 14.01 -0.36 -17.69
C PRO A 203 13.63 -0.85 -19.09
N ASP A 204 13.46 0.08 -20.05
CA ASP A 204 13.08 -0.17 -21.42
C ASP A 204 14.19 -0.77 -22.30
N GLY A 205 15.43 -0.77 -21.83
CA GLY A 205 16.57 -1.39 -22.54
C GLY A 205 16.54 -2.91 -22.59
N GLY A 206 15.38 -3.54 -22.34
CA GLY A 206 15.21 -4.99 -22.35
C GLY A 206 15.59 -5.70 -21.06
N TYR A 207 15.85 -4.94 -20.05
CA TYR A 207 16.25 -5.46 -18.76
C TYR A 207 15.07 -5.92 -17.90
N ILE A 208 13.92 -5.25 -18.03
CA ILE A 208 12.67 -5.74 -17.43
C ILE A 208 11.89 -6.47 -18.53
N LYS A 209 11.87 -7.78 -18.44
CA LYS A 209 11.16 -8.59 -19.44
C LYS A 209 9.65 -8.44 -19.33
N GLY A 210 9.01 -8.35 -20.49
CA GLY A 210 7.57 -8.17 -20.56
C GLY A 210 7.06 -6.86 -20.00
N LEU A 211 7.94 -5.86 -19.83
CA LEU A 211 7.54 -4.52 -19.42
C LEU A 211 6.60 -3.91 -20.46
N LEU A 212 5.45 -3.49 -19.97
CA LEU A 212 4.48 -2.69 -20.69
C LEU A 212 4.09 -1.52 -19.84
N SER A 213 4.55 -0.33 -20.19
CA SER A 213 4.47 0.83 -19.31
C SER A 213 4.34 2.13 -20.09
N ILE A 214 3.85 3.16 -19.42
CA ILE A 214 4.14 4.55 -19.76
C ILE A 214 5.50 4.91 -19.15
N TYR A 215 6.27 5.66 -19.89
CA TYR A 215 7.44 6.38 -19.42
C TYR A 215 7.18 7.88 -19.48
N THR A 216 7.49 8.56 -18.39
CA THR A 216 7.45 10.02 -18.30
C THR A 216 8.88 10.54 -18.16
N ASP A 217 9.22 11.66 -18.74
CA ASP A 217 10.53 12.30 -18.54
C ASP A 217 10.42 13.81 -18.26
N ALA A 218 11.56 14.42 -17.90
CA ALA A 218 11.63 15.81 -17.48
C ALA A 218 11.32 16.82 -18.60
N ASP A 219 11.34 16.38 -19.85
CA ASP A 219 11.16 17.22 -21.04
C ASP A 219 9.71 17.17 -21.56
N ASP A 220 8.75 16.80 -20.70
CA ASP A 220 7.32 16.64 -21.03
C ASP A 220 7.05 15.65 -22.18
N GLU A 221 7.98 14.77 -22.47
CA GLU A 221 7.81 13.68 -23.42
C GLU A 221 7.36 12.41 -22.70
N SER A 222 6.37 11.75 -23.27
CA SER A 222 5.87 10.50 -22.72
C SER A 222 5.78 9.44 -23.80
N TYR A 223 6.17 8.26 -23.40
CA TYR A 223 6.29 7.14 -24.32
C TYR A 223 5.57 5.94 -23.73
N VAL A 224 4.87 5.18 -24.58
CA VAL A 224 4.46 3.83 -24.23
C VAL A 224 5.56 2.86 -24.66
N TYR A 225 6.07 2.12 -23.69
CA TYR A 225 7.11 1.12 -23.94
C TYR A 225 6.53 -0.29 -23.85
N ARG A 226 7.00 -1.14 -24.73
CA ARG A 226 6.92 -2.58 -24.61
C ARG A 226 8.32 -3.16 -24.74
N ALA A 227 8.87 -3.67 -23.64
CA ALA A 227 10.07 -4.46 -23.70
C ALA A 227 9.73 -5.90 -24.08
N THR A 228 10.30 -6.40 -25.15
CA THR A 228 10.21 -7.82 -25.52
C THR A 228 11.18 -8.65 -24.69
N THR A 229 10.99 -9.99 -24.71
CA THR A 229 11.89 -10.95 -24.10
C THR A 229 13.34 -10.87 -24.61
N ALA A 230 13.58 -10.17 -25.69
CA ALA A 230 14.89 -10.01 -26.33
C ALA A 230 15.53 -8.61 -26.18
N GLY A 231 14.94 -7.74 -25.37
CA GLY A 231 15.53 -6.42 -25.15
C GLY A 231 15.28 -5.38 -26.23
N THR A 232 14.38 -5.64 -27.16
CA THR A 232 14.02 -4.68 -28.20
C THR A 232 12.74 -3.96 -27.81
N ALA A 233 12.79 -2.64 -27.66
CA ALA A 233 11.61 -1.82 -27.51
C ALA A 233 10.73 -1.92 -28.76
N LEU A 234 9.48 -2.34 -28.60
CA LEU A 234 8.53 -2.38 -29.71
C LEU A 234 7.73 -1.09 -29.74
N GLY A 235 8.25 -0.11 -30.46
CA GLY A 235 7.54 1.12 -30.76
C GLY A 235 7.59 2.13 -29.61
N VAL A 236 8.34 3.17 -29.84
CA VAL A 236 8.29 4.43 -29.07
C VAL A 236 7.22 5.28 -29.75
N GLN A 237 6.22 5.70 -28.98
CA GLN A 237 5.26 6.66 -29.50
C GLN A 237 5.18 7.85 -28.57
N ASN A 238 5.53 9.00 -29.09
CA ASN A 238 5.56 10.24 -28.35
C ASN A 238 4.15 10.78 -28.13
N PHE A 239 3.85 11.20 -26.93
CA PHE A 239 2.71 12.05 -26.64
C PHE A 239 3.23 13.46 -26.49
N SER A 240 2.76 14.38 -27.31
CA SER A 240 3.10 15.77 -27.17
C SER A 240 2.09 16.49 -26.27
N GLY A 241 2.55 17.26 -25.32
CA GLY A 241 1.77 18.32 -24.69
C GLY A 241 1.01 17.99 -23.43
N SER A 242 1.38 16.95 -22.68
CA SER A 242 0.81 16.69 -21.36
C SER A 242 1.90 16.78 -20.31
N ASP A 243 1.76 17.71 -19.40
CA ASP A 243 2.56 17.74 -18.16
C ASP A 243 2.14 16.56 -17.28
N PHE A 244 3.07 15.62 -17.07
CA PHE A 244 2.84 14.43 -16.25
C PHE A 244 3.24 14.64 -14.80
N ASN A 245 3.94 15.72 -14.50
CA ASN A 245 4.34 16.02 -13.15
C ASN A 245 3.09 16.26 -12.29
N ASN A 246 2.97 15.46 -11.24
CA ASN A 246 1.80 15.41 -10.36
C ASN A 246 0.49 14.92 -11.04
N ALA A 247 0.56 14.35 -12.24
CA ALA A 247 -0.61 13.76 -12.86
C ALA A 247 -0.92 12.38 -12.28
N VAL A 248 -2.21 12.05 -12.18
CA VAL A 248 -2.65 10.69 -11.88
C VAL A 248 -2.72 9.90 -13.18
N ILE A 249 -1.99 8.80 -13.21
CA ILE A 249 -1.92 7.86 -14.32
C ILE A 249 -2.76 6.65 -13.97
N GLY A 250 -3.82 6.40 -14.72
CA GLY A 250 -4.63 5.19 -14.61
C GLY A 250 -4.10 4.07 -15.51
N VAL A 251 -4.04 2.85 -14.98
CA VAL A 251 -3.65 1.63 -15.71
C VAL A 251 -4.76 0.61 -15.62
N ALA A 252 -5.42 0.34 -16.75
CA ALA A 252 -6.47 -0.67 -16.86
C ALA A 252 -5.96 -1.88 -17.64
N VAL A 253 -6.02 -3.06 -17.05
CA VAL A 253 -5.53 -4.31 -17.62
C VAL A 253 -6.68 -5.28 -17.82
N ASP A 254 -6.82 -5.79 -19.04
CA ASP A 254 -7.71 -6.88 -19.41
C ASP A 254 -6.85 -7.99 -20.03
N GLN A 255 -6.30 -8.85 -19.16
CA GLN A 255 -5.34 -9.86 -19.59
C GLN A 255 -5.99 -10.90 -20.52
N ALA A 256 -7.23 -11.27 -20.28
CA ALA A 256 -7.95 -12.23 -21.12
C ALA A 256 -8.02 -11.79 -22.59
N ASN A 257 -8.11 -10.48 -22.84
CA ASN A 257 -8.16 -9.88 -24.17
C ASN A 257 -6.84 -9.27 -24.60
N SER A 258 -5.72 -9.56 -23.93
CA SER A 258 -4.39 -9.00 -24.21
C SER A 258 -4.41 -7.48 -24.40
N ASN A 259 -5.07 -6.77 -23.48
CA ASN A 259 -5.29 -5.34 -23.58
C ASN A 259 -4.84 -4.62 -22.31
N VAL A 260 -4.06 -3.56 -22.47
CA VAL A 260 -3.71 -2.60 -21.44
C VAL A 260 -4.05 -1.21 -21.93
N LYS A 261 -4.70 -0.42 -21.12
CA LYS A 261 -5.01 0.97 -21.39
C LYS A 261 -4.38 1.86 -20.35
N PHE A 262 -3.85 2.98 -20.81
CA PHE A 262 -3.34 4.02 -19.96
C PHE A 262 -4.21 5.27 -20.06
N PHE A 263 -4.39 5.93 -18.94
CA PHE A 263 -5.17 7.15 -18.80
C PHE A 263 -4.30 8.21 -18.14
N ILE A 264 -4.46 9.45 -18.54
CA ILE A 264 -3.82 10.60 -17.93
C ILE A 264 -4.89 11.65 -17.76
N ALA A 265 -5.01 12.20 -16.58
CA ALA A 265 -6.06 13.17 -16.23
C ALA A 265 -7.45 12.69 -16.73
N ASN A 266 -7.77 11.42 -16.46
CA ASN A 266 -8.99 10.73 -16.86
C ASN A 266 -9.22 10.61 -18.40
N SER A 267 -8.22 10.91 -19.20
CA SER A 267 -8.31 10.78 -20.66
C SER A 267 -7.51 9.57 -21.12
N GLN A 268 -8.20 8.63 -21.82
CA GLN A 268 -7.50 7.48 -22.38
C GLN A 268 -6.52 7.93 -23.48
N ILE A 269 -5.31 7.41 -23.41
CA ILE A 269 -4.29 7.59 -24.43
C ILE A 269 -4.63 6.65 -25.60
N THR A 270 -5.54 7.10 -26.48
CA THR A 270 -6.21 6.26 -27.47
C THR A 270 -5.32 5.75 -28.61
N SER A 271 -4.31 6.54 -28.99
CA SER A 271 -3.39 6.15 -30.07
C SER A 271 -2.43 5.02 -29.68
N GLN A 272 -2.48 4.60 -28.40
CA GLN A 272 -1.43 3.81 -27.78
C GLN A 272 -1.97 2.67 -26.92
N SER A 273 -3.25 2.33 -27.07
CA SER A 273 -3.77 1.10 -26.45
C SER A 273 -3.24 -0.10 -27.22
N PRO A 274 -2.21 -0.76 -26.73
CA PRO A 274 -1.70 -1.90 -27.40
C PRO A 274 -2.70 -3.05 -27.24
N SER A 275 -3.35 -3.46 -28.29
CA SER A 275 -4.06 -4.73 -28.36
C SER A 275 -3.10 -5.83 -28.82
N ASN A 276 -3.25 -7.03 -28.30
CA ASN A 276 -2.40 -8.21 -28.58
C ASN A 276 -0.92 -8.02 -28.22
N VAL A 277 -0.64 -7.37 -27.13
CA VAL A 277 0.72 -6.97 -26.78
C VAL A 277 1.38 -7.82 -25.73
N PHE A 278 0.62 -8.59 -24.96
CA PHE A 278 1.21 -9.48 -23.98
C PHE A 278 0.63 -10.90 -24.07
N ASP A 279 1.42 -11.83 -23.61
CA ASP A 279 1.04 -13.23 -23.55
C ASP A 279 -0.04 -13.45 -22.49
N THR A 280 -1.21 -13.93 -22.89
CA THR A 280 -2.34 -14.20 -22.00
C THR A 280 -2.10 -15.39 -21.09
N THR A 281 -1.05 -16.18 -21.32
CA THR A 281 -0.70 -17.36 -20.52
C THR A 281 0.30 -17.07 -19.42
N SER A 282 1.08 -16.01 -19.54
CA SER A 282 2.07 -15.59 -18.53
C SER A 282 1.43 -14.83 -17.36
N ASP A 283 2.13 -14.80 -16.24
CA ASP A 283 1.73 -14.04 -15.07
C ASP A 283 2.34 -12.64 -15.12
N TYR A 284 1.52 -11.63 -14.91
CA TYR A 284 1.94 -10.22 -14.86
C TYR A 284 1.71 -9.62 -13.48
N ILE A 285 2.48 -8.59 -13.17
CA ILE A 285 2.43 -7.88 -11.89
C ILE A 285 2.56 -6.38 -12.15
N PRO A 286 1.88 -5.52 -11.38
CA PRO A 286 2.10 -4.08 -11.44
C PRO A 286 3.56 -3.72 -11.15
N VAL A 287 4.06 -2.69 -11.83
CA VAL A 287 5.43 -2.19 -11.64
C VAL A 287 5.48 -0.68 -11.73
N VAL A 288 6.30 -0.10 -10.87
CA VAL A 288 6.75 1.29 -10.94
C VAL A 288 8.26 1.32 -10.95
N ALA A 289 8.84 2.26 -11.67
CA ALA A 289 10.29 2.43 -11.70
C ALA A 289 10.65 3.90 -11.85
N GLY A 290 11.85 4.28 -11.41
CA GLY A 290 12.33 5.63 -11.54
C GLY A 290 13.84 5.76 -11.38
N ASN A 291 14.36 6.92 -11.76
CA ASN A 291 15.72 7.35 -11.50
C ASN A 291 15.75 8.80 -10.99
N ASN A 292 16.90 9.28 -10.58
CA ASN A 292 17.05 10.60 -9.96
C ASN A 292 16.19 10.72 -8.69
N THR A 293 15.68 11.88 -8.40
CA THR A 293 14.74 12.07 -7.30
C THR A 293 13.32 11.86 -7.85
N VAL A 294 12.76 10.70 -7.63
CA VAL A 294 11.41 10.32 -8.04
C VAL A 294 10.61 9.93 -6.81
N GLU A 295 9.39 10.39 -6.76
CA GLU A 295 8.37 9.91 -5.84
C GLU A 295 7.12 9.52 -6.63
N GLN A 296 6.55 8.36 -6.31
CA GLN A 296 5.33 7.85 -6.93
C GLN A 296 4.42 7.33 -5.83
N ALA A 297 3.23 7.86 -5.74
CA ALA A 297 2.20 7.35 -4.87
C ALA A 297 1.26 6.44 -5.67
N ILE A 298 0.94 5.26 -5.14
CA ILE A 298 0.22 4.21 -5.83
C ILE A 298 -1.11 3.96 -5.12
N ASN A 299 -2.18 3.83 -5.87
CA ASN A 299 -3.49 3.44 -5.39
C ASN A 299 -3.95 2.15 -6.10
N PHE A 300 -4.09 1.07 -5.34
CA PHE A 300 -4.69 -0.19 -5.81
C PHE A 300 -6.17 -0.31 -5.42
N GLY A 301 -6.78 0.78 -4.96
CA GLY A 301 -8.16 0.88 -4.52
C GLY A 301 -8.34 1.16 -3.03
N GLN A 302 -7.25 1.42 -2.27
CA GLN A 302 -7.33 1.70 -0.84
C GLN A 302 -7.21 3.17 -0.47
N ASP A 303 -6.63 4.01 -1.33
CA ASP A 303 -6.43 5.44 -1.04
C ASP A 303 -6.42 6.30 -2.31
N SER A 304 -7.56 6.87 -2.68
CA SER A 304 -7.68 7.80 -3.81
C SER A 304 -7.13 9.19 -3.54
N SER A 305 -6.74 9.47 -2.29
CA SER A 305 -6.13 10.74 -1.93
C SER A 305 -4.62 10.77 -2.13
N PHE A 306 -3.98 9.63 -2.41
CA PHE A 306 -2.53 9.50 -2.52
C PHE A 306 -1.82 10.11 -1.31
N SER A 307 -2.15 9.62 -0.12
CA SER A 307 -1.66 10.11 1.17
C SER A 307 -1.95 11.60 1.41
N GLY A 308 -3.11 12.06 0.95
CA GLY A 308 -3.58 13.45 1.10
C GLY A 308 -3.00 14.44 0.10
N ALA A 309 -2.25 13.97 -0.92
CA ALA A 309 -1.74 14.82 -1.98
C ALA A 309 -2.83 15.27 -2.97
N GLU A 310 -3.92 14.50 -3.08
CA GLU A 310 -5.08 14.78 -3.91
C GLU A 310 -6.35 14.82 -3.07
N THR A 311 -7.39 15.43 -3.62
CA THR A 311 -8.73 15.37 -3.00
C THR A 311 -9.47 14.17 -3.57
N ALA A 312 -9.81 13.20 -2.73
CA ALA A 312 -10.57 12.02 -3.11
C ALA A 312 -11.87 12.41 -3.87
N GLN A 313 -12.11 11.75 -5.00
CA GLN A 313 -13.26 12.05 -5.86
C GLN A 313 -14.47 11.15 -5.57
N GLY A 314 -14.28 10.09 -4.76
CA GLY A 314 -15.34 9.16 -4.37
C GLY A 314 -15.74 8.19 -5.49
N ASN A 315 -14.86 7.94 -6.45
CA ASN A 315 -15.09 6.92 -7.47
C ASN A 315 -14.79 5.53 -6.90
N THR A 316 -15.54 4.54 -7.35
CA THR A 316 -15.38 3.16 -6.89
C THR A 316 -15.22 2.20 -8.05
N ASP A 317 -14.70 1.01 -7.77
CA ASP A 317 -14.68 -0.10 -8.73
C ASP A 317 -16.10 -0.65 -8.98
N GLY A 318 -16.19 -1.61 -9.91
CA GLY A 318 -17.46 -2.28 -10.25
C GLY A 318 -18.12 -3.06 -9.11
N ASN A 319 -17.40 -3.29 -8.00
CA ASN A 319 -17.89 -3.95 -6.79
C ASN A 319 -18.24 -2.95 -5.68
N SER A 320 -18.02 -1.66 -5.89
CA SER A 320 -18.21 -0.58 -4.92
C SER A 320 -17.39 -0.75 -3.64
N ILE A 321 -16.19 -1.31 -3.78
CA ILE A 321 -15.26 -1.60 -2.67
C ILE A 321 -14.03 -0.71 -2.75
N GLY A 322 -13.42 -0.59 -3.94
CA GLY A 322 -12.24 0.23 -4.16
C GLY A 322 -12.54 1.73 -4.12
N ASP A 323 -11.57 2.53 -3.69
CA ASP A 323 -11.60 3.98 -3.70
C ASP A 323 -10.58 4.49 -4.74
N PHE A 324 -11.07 5.11 -5.82
CA PHE A 324 -10.26 5.57 -6.93
C PHE A 324 -10.43 7.07 -7.18
N TYR A 325 -9.38 7.69 -7.69
CA TYR A 325 -9.38 9.10 -8.04
C TYR A 325 -10.19 9.36 -9.33
N TYR A 326 -10.12 8.45 -10.33
CA TYR A 326 -10.84 8.53 -11.61
C TYR A 326 -11.85 7.41 -11.83
#